data_7f45e1162866dcaf2f5a10ce2401c353
#
_entry.id   7f45e1162866dcaf2f5a10ce2401c353
#
_cell.length_a   1.000
_cell.length_b   1.000
_cell.length_c   1.000
_cell.angle_alpha   90.00
_cell.angle_beta   90.00
_cell.angle_gamma   90.00
#
_symmetry.space_group_name_H-M   'P 1'
#
loop_
_entity.id
_entity.type
_entity.pdbx_description
1 polymer ?
#
loop_
_entity_poly.entity_id
_entity_poly.type
_entity_poly.pdbx_seq_one_letter_code
_entity_poly.pdbx_strand_id
1 'polypeptide(L)'
;HNSGVFRAYTDTMKKARHAGILTGLPDAYARGRIIGDYRRIALYGMDYLIEQKKLDKKKLSEKDFLDEETIHLLEDLAKQIEFMNQLKIMALDYGCDISVPAQNAKEAVQWLYFGYLGAVKEQNGAANSIGRIAEFIDCYIERDFAEGTLNEKDAQEIIDDLIVKLRLVRHLRTPEYN
;
A
#
# COMPACT_ATOMS: atom_id res chain seq x y z
N HIS A 1 -5.12 1.83 -12.72
CA HIS A 1 -6.37 1.08 -12.90
C HIS A 1 -7.57 1.99 -13.14
N ASN A 2 -7.89 2.92 -12.24
CA ASN A 2 -9.01 3.85 -12.40
C ASN A 2 -8.90 4.69 -13.69
N SER A 3 -7.71 5.19 -13.99
CA SER A 3 -7.44 5.93 -15.23
C SER A 3 -7.77 5.11 -16.48
N GLY A 4 -7.54 3.81 -16.47
CA GLY A 4 -7.89 2.91 -17.56
C GLY A 4 -9.39 2.78 -17.76
N VAL A 5 -10.12 2.60 -16.66
CA VAL A 5 -11.59 2.46 -16.69
C VAL A 5 -12.25 3.73 -17.24
N PHE A 6 -11.87 4.92 -16.74
CA PHE A 6 -12.46 6.17 -17.19
C PHE A 6 -12.03 6.58 -18.60
N ARG A 7 -10.85 6.18 -19.05
CA ARG A 7 -10.45 6.36 -20.46
C ARG A 7 -11.27 5.54 -21.46
N ALA A 8 -11.81 4.39 -21.01
CA ALA A 8 -12.68 3.57 -21.82
C ALA A 8 -14.09 4.18 -22.04
N TYR A 9 -14.48 5.18 -21.25
CA TYR A 9 -15.77 5.85 -21.38
C TYR A 9 -15.80 6.74 -22.62
N THR A 10 -16.79 6.52 -23.48
CA THR A 10 -17.09 7.44 -24.58
C THR A 10 -17.66 8.75 -24.03
N ASP A 11 -17.64 9.82 -24.81
CA ASP A 11 -18.21 11.11 -24.40
C ASP A 11 -19.71 11.02 -24.14
N THR A 12 -20.42 10.14 -24.86
CA THR A 12 -21.83 9.86 -24.61
C THR A 12 -22.01 9.21 -23.25
N MET A 13 -21.19 8.24 -22.87
CA MET A 13 -21.22 7.59 -21.55
C MET A 13 -20.92 8.59 -20.42
N LYS A 14 -19.93 9.47 -20.62
CA LYS A 14 -19.61 10.53 -19.66
C LYS A 14 -20.78 11.50 -19.45
N LYS A 15 -21.43 11.93 -20.55
CA LYS A 15 -22.63 12.80 -20.50
C LYS A 15 -23.79 12.09 -19.79
N ALA A 16 -24.07 10.83 -20.13
CA ALA A 16 -25.11 10.05 -19.51
C ALA A 16 -24.87 9.83 -18.00
N ARG A 17 -23.61 9.63 -17.60
CA ARG A 17 -23.22 9.54 -16.20
C ARG A 17 -23.40 10.87 -15.47
N HIS A 18 -22.97 11.97 -16.06
CA HIS A 18 -23.14 13.31 -15.49
C HIS A 18 -24.63 13.71 -15.36
N ALA A 19 -25.47 13.28 -16.30
CA ALA A 19 -26.91 13.47 -16.25
C ALA A 19 -27.65 12.52 -15.29
N GLY A 20 -26.94 11.60 -14.62
CA GLY A 20 -27.55 10.61 -13.71
C GLY A 20 -28.31 9.48 -14.39
N ILE A 21 -28.26 9.38 -15.73
CA ILE A 21 -28.87 8.29 -16.49
C ILE A 21 -28.13 6.99 -16.26
N LEU A 22 -26.79 7.04 -16.27
CA LEU A 22 -25.94 5.93 -15.85
C LEU A 22 -25.53 6.14 -14.39
N THR A 23 -25.93 5.21 -13.53
CA THR A 23 -25.60 5.21 -12.11
C THR A 23 -24.71 4.03 -11.76
N GLY A 24 -24.14 4.08 -10.56
CA GLY A 24 -23.23 3.05 -10.06
C GLY A 24 -21.76 3.44 -10.16
N LEU A 25 -20.91 2.54 -9.74
CA LEU A 25 -19.46 2.66 -9.73
C LEU A 25 -18.85 1.51 -10.54
N PRO A 26 -18.90 1.55 -11.89
CA PRO A 26 -18.42 0.45 -12.73
C PRO A 26 -16.93 0.13 -12.48
N ASP A 27 -16.14 1.13 -12.15
CA ASP A 27 -14.76 0.97 -11.72
C ASP A 27 -14.64 0.13 -10.43
N ALA A 28 -15.59 0.23 -9.50
CA ALA A 28 -15.59 -0.57 -8.28
C ALA A 28 -15.99 -2.03 -8.54
N TYR A 29 -16.82 -2.29 -9.53
CA TYR A 29 -17.25 -3.65 -9.90
C TYR A 29 -16.24 -4.36 -10.80
N ALA A 30 -15.56 -3.64 -11.66
CA ALA A 30 -14.58 -4.18 -12.60
C ALA A 30 -13.18 -4.37 -11.98
N ARG A 31 -12.92 -3.77 -10.84
CA ARG A 31 -11.63 -3.76 -10.18
C ARG A 31 -11.58 -4.78 -9.05
N GLY A 32 -10.57 -5.65 -9.07
CA GLY A 32 -10.21 -6.46 -7.91
C GLY A 32 -9.73 -5.56 -6.77
N ARG A 33 -9.99 -5.98 -5.53
CA ARG A 33 -9.44 -5.28 -4.37
C ARG A 33 -8.06 -5.83 -4.06
N ILE A 34 -7.12 -4.92 -3.79
CA ILE A 34 -5.79 -5.30 -3.35
C ILE A 34 -5.89 -5.64 -1.86
N ILE A 35 -5.48 -6.85 -1.52
CA ILE A 35 -5.25 -7.28 -0.14
C ILE A 35 -3.76 -7.58 -0.06
N GLY A 36 -2.99 -6.62 0.43
CA GLY A 36 -1.55 -6.75 0.57
C GLY A 36 -1.16 -7.40 1.90
N ASP A 37 0.01 -8.00 1.94
CA ASP A 37 0.68 -8.31 3.20
C ASP A 37 1.48 -7.08 3.65
N TYR A 38 0.82 -6.18 4.35
CA TYR A 38 1.39 -4.90 4.80
C TYR A 38 2.50 -5.07 5.84
N ARG A 39 2.62 -6.26 6.46
CA ARG A 39 3.66 -6.60 7.43
C ARG A 39 5.05 -6.66 6.80
N ARG A 40 5.13 -6.90 5.49
CA ARG A 40 6.40 -7.14 4.80
C ARG A 40 7.40 -6.02 4.96
N ILE A 41 6.96 -4.76 4.99
CA ILE A 41 7.85 -3.62 5.20
C ILE A 41 8.46 -3.68 6.60
N ALA A 42 7.64 -3.95 7.62
CA ALA A 42 8.13 -4.08 8.99
C ALA A 42 9.05 -5.29 9.19
N LEU A 43 8.77 -6.41 8.52
CA LEU A 43 9.56 -7.64 8.65
C LEU A 43 10.91 -7.58 7.94
N TYR A 44 10.97 -6.98 6.74
CA TYR A 44 12.13 -7.10 5.85
C TYR A 44 12.82 -5.77 5.56
N GLY A 45 12.14 -4.66 5.77
CA GLY A 45 12.58 -3.35 5.28
C GLY A 45 12.36 -3.18 3.77
N MET A 46 12.26 -1.92 3.35
CA MET A 46 11.97 -1.59 1.96
C MET A 46 13.14 -1.93 1.02
N ASP A 47 14.39 -1.80 1.48
CA ASP A 47 15.55 -2.08 0.64
C ASP A 47 15.61 -3.54 0.23
N TYR A 48 15.35 -4.46 1.16
CA TYR A 48 15.26 -5.87 0.82
C TYR A 48 14.15 -6.14 -0.21
N LEU A 49 12.97 -5.55 -0.02
CA LEU A 49 11.85 -5.74 -0.94
C LEU A 49 12.14 -5.19 -2.34
N ILE A 50 12.84 -4.05 -2.44
CA ILE A 50 13.29 -3.49 -3.71
C ILE A 50 14.28 -4.43 -4.40
N GLU A 51 15.25 -4.96 -3.67
CA GLU A 51 16.22 -5.91 -4.23
C GLU A 51 15.54 -7.20 -4.74
N GLN A 52 14.55 -7.72 -4.03
CA GLN A 52 13.77 -8.87 -4.53
C GLN A 52 13.06 -8.53 -5.86
N LYS A 53 12.47 -7.34 -5.99
CA LYS A 53 11.84 -6.89 -7.23
C LYS A 53 12.84 -6.72 -8.37
N LYS A 54 14.04 -6.23 -8.09
CA LYS A 54 15.13 -6.14 -9.09
C LYS A 54 15.57 -7.53 -9.57
N LEU A 55 15.67 -8.50 -8.65
CA LEU A 55 15.99 -9.88 -8.99
C LEU A 55 14.89 -10.51 -9.86
N ASP A 56 13.62 -10.29 -9.52
CA ASP A 56 12.49 -10.77 -10.31
C ASP A 56 12.51 -10.16 -11.72
N LYS A 57 12.74 -8.83 -11.81
CA LYS A 57 12.89 -8.13 -13.08
C LYS A 57 14.03 -8.68 -13.92
N LYS A 58 15.19 -8.95 -13.30
CA LYS A 58 16.35 -9.54 -13.98
C LYS A 58 16.02 -10.91 -14.54
N LYS A 59 15.43 -11.80 -13.73
CA LYS A 59 15.02 -13.15 -14.18
C LYS A 59 14.06 -13.11 -15.37
N LEU A 60 13.11 -12.17 -15.36
CA LEU A 60 12.17 -12.02 -16.48
C LEU A 60 12.85 -11.50 -17.74
N SER A 61 13.84 -10.60 -17.60
CA SER A 61 14.58 -10.05 -18.76
C SER A 61 15.57 -11.04 -19.39
N GLU A 62 15.90 -12.11 -18.70
CA GLU A 62 16.82 -13.17 -19.18
C GLU A 62 16.10 -14.27 -19.99
N LYS A 63 14.78 -14.14 -20.25
CA LYS A 63 14.03 -15.06 -21.11
C LYS A 63 14.50 -14.91 -22.56
N ASP A 64 14.62 -16.02 -23.28
CA ASP A 64 15.03 -16.06 -24.70
C ASP A 64 14.07 -15.31 -25.61
N PHE A 65 12.81 -15.20 -25.22
CA PHE A 65 11.76 -14.48 -25.95
C PHE A 65 10.93 -13.63 -24.99
N LEU A 66 10.77 -12.36 -25.35
CA LEU A 66 9.93 -11.40 -24.62
C LEU A 66 8.61 -11.22 -25.37
N ASP A 67 7.56 -11.87 -24.88
CA ASP A 67 6.21 -11.63 -25.33
C ASP A 67 5.62 -10.33 -24.73
N GLU A 68 4.49 -9.90 -25.24
CA GLU A 68 3.82 -8.67 -24.80
C GLU A 68 3.51 -8.71 -23.29
N GLU A 69 3.10 -9.86 -22.76
CA GLU A 69 2.83 -10.05 -21.33
C GLU A 69 4.09 -9.85 -20.50
N THR A 70 5.20 -10.44 -20.91
CA THR A 70 6.49 -10.30 -20.21
C THR A 70 6.98 -8.84 -20.24
N ILE A 71 6.80 -8.12 -21.36
CA ILE A 71 7.14 -6.71 -21.46
C ILE A 71 6.32 -5.89 -20.46
N HIS A 72 5.00 -6.09 -20.40
CA HIS A 72 4.15 -5.41 -19.43
C HIS A 72 4.52 -5.72 -17.99
N LEU A 73 4.88 -6.97 -17.66
CA LEU A 73 5.36 -7.33 -16.33
C LEU A 73 6.68 -6.63 -15.97
N LEU A 74 7.60 -6.48 -16.93
CA LEU A 74 8.85 -5.74 -16.73
C LEU A 74 8.61 -4.25 -16.47
N GLU A 75 7.66 -3.64 -17.19
CA GLU A 75 7.23 -2.25 -16.97
C GLU A 75 6.59 -2.09 -15.58
N ASP A 76 5.72 -2.99 -15.19
CA ASP A 76 5.05 -2.95 -13.89
C ASP A 76 6.04 -3.12 -12.74
N LEU A 77 7.02 -4.03 -12.87
CA LEU A 77 8.09 -4.18 -11.89
C LEU A 77 8.96 -2.92 -11.79
N ALA A 78 9.25 -2.27 -12.92
CA ALA A 78 10.00 -1.01 -12.92
C ALA A 78 9.25 0.09 -12.18
N LYS A 79 7.94 0.25 -12.42
CA LYS A 79 7.07 1.21 -11.72
C LYS A 79 6.95 0.87 -10.23
N GLN A 80 6.81 -0.40 -9.87
CA GLN A 80 6.78 -0.81 -8.47
C GLN A 80 8.06 -0.38 -7.73
N ILE A 81 9.24 -0.64 -8.33
CA ILE A 81 10.52 -0.23 -7.76
C ILE A 81 10.60 1.29 -7.59
N GLU A 82 10.14 2.05 -8.59
CA GLU A 82 10.09 3.51 -8.51
C GLU A 82 9.21 3.98 -7.35
N PHE A 83 7.98 3.49 -7.25
CA PHE A 83 7.04 3.88 -6.21
C PHE A 83 7.49 3.43 -4.81
N MET A 84 8.17 2.30 -4.69
CA MET A 84 8.78 1.87 -3.42
C MET A 84 9.88 2.84 -2.98
N ASN A 85 10.70 3.36 -3.91
CA ASN A 85 11.68 4.40 -3.59
C ASN A 85 11.01 5.73 -3.21
N GLN A 86 9.94 6.13 -3.89
CA GLN A 86 9.17 7.32 -3.52
C GLN A 86 8.55 7.18 -2.13
N LEU A 87 8.05 5.99 -1.79
CA LEU A 87 7.52 5.70 -0.45
C LEU A 87 8.59 5.82 0.64
N LYS A 88 9.83 5.39 0.36
CA LYS A 88 10.97 5.61 1.27
C LYS A 88 11.23 7.10 1.52
N ILE A 89 11.27 7.90 0.45
CA ILE A 89 11.47 9.36 0.55
C ILE A 89 10.36 9.97 1.40
N MET A 90 9.10 9.66 1.09
CA MET A 90 7.95 10.14 1.87
C MET A 90 8.07 9.75 3.36
N ALA A 91 8.44 8.51 3.66
CA ALA A 91 8.59 8.06 5.04
C ALA A 91 9.70 8.83 5.78
N LEU A 92 10.81 9.12 5.12
CA LEU A 92 11.90 9.93 5.67
C LEU A 92 11.47 11.36 5.99
N ASP A 93 10.59 11.96 5.17
CA ASP A 93 10.01 13.29 5.44
C ASP A 93 9.20 13.30 6.75
N TYR A 94 8.68 12.16 7.15
CA TYR A 94 8.00 11.95 8.45
C TYR A 94 8.94 11.43 9.55
N GLY A 95 10.25 11.41 9.32
CA GLY A 95 11.25 10.94 10.27
C GLY A 95 11.31 9.43 10.44
N CYS A 96 10.78 8.67 9.47
CA CYS A 96 10.72 7.20 9.49
C CYS A 96 11.62 6.59 8.43
N ASP A 97 12.65 5.85 8.83
CA ASP A 97 13.51 5.12 7.90
C ASP A 97 13.00 3.69 7.68
N ILE A 98 12.10 3.53 6.72
CA ILE A 98 11.53 2.22 6.35
C ILE A 98 12.48 1.37 5.48
N SER A 99 13.70 1.80 5.23
CA SER A 99 14.69 1.01 4.45
C SER A 99 15.08 -0.27 5.16
N VAL A 100 15.04 -0.28 6.49
CA VAL A 100 15.39 -1.39 7.36
C VAL A 100 14.16 -2.00 8.06
N PRO A 101 14.25 -3.25 8.55
CA PRO A 101 13.19 -3.86 9.36
C PRO A 101 12.87 -3.06 10.62
N ALA A 102 11.61 -3.10 11.04
CA ALA A 102 11.16 -2.45 12.27
C ALA A 102 11.84 -3.05 13.51
N GLN A 103 12.31 -2.18 14.41
CA GLN A 103 13.05 -2.56 15.60
C GLN A 103 12.17 -2.61 16.87
N ASN A 104 10.99 -2.01 16.85
CA ASN A 104 10.08 -1.92 17.99
C ASN A 104 8.61 -1.87 17.53
N ALA A 105 7.67 -1.94 18.46
CA ALA A 105 6.22 -1.95 18.19
C ALA A 105 5.77 -0.68 17.44
N LYS A 106 6.27 0.48 17.83
CA LYS A 106 5.94 1.76 17.19
C LYS A 106 6.35 1.78 15.72
N GLU A 107 7.56 1.33 15.41
CA GLU A 107 8.04 1.21 14.04
C GLU A 107 7.24 0.16 13.27
N ALA A 108 7.00 -1.01 13.86
CA ALA A 108 6.25 -2.08 13.20
C ALA A 108 4.85 -1.62 12.76
N VAL A 109 4.13 -0.91 13.62
CA VAL A 109 2.82 -0.32 13.31
C VAL A 109 2.94 0.75 12.23
N GLN A 110 3.93 1.62 12.32
CA GLN A 110 4.12 2.71 11.36
C GLN A 110 4.55 2.19 9.98
N TRP A 111 5.46 1.20 9.89
CA TRP A 111 5.86 0.57 8.62
C TRP A 111 4.69 -0.15 7.95
N LEU A 112 3.89 -0.86 8.74
CA LEU A 112 2.65 -1.49 8.28
C LEU A 112 1.69 -0.45 7.70
N TYR A 113 1.53 0.69 8.37
CA TYR A 113 0.67 1.78 7.90
C TYR A 113 1.15 2.38 6.58
N PHE A 114 2.46 2.57 6.37
CA PHE A 114 3.00 3.00 5.09
C PHE A 114 2.68 2.00 3.96
N GLY A 115 2.79 0.71 4.22
CA GLY A 115 2.38 -0.33 3.26
C GLY A 115 0.90 -0.26 2.91
N TYR A 116 0.06 -0.02 3.91
CA TYR A 116 -1.37 0.17 3.72
C TYR A 116 -1.69 1.42 2.89
N LEU A 117 -1.00 2.55 3.15
CA LEU A 117 -1.15 3.78 2.36
C LEU A 117 -0.82 3.56 0.87
N GLY A 118 0.23 2.79 0.58
CA GLY A 118 0.57 2.43 -0.80
C GLY A 118 -0.58 1.72 -1.51
N ALA A 119 -1.22 0.74 -0.85
CA ALA A 119 -2.36 0.03 -1.41
C ALA A 119 -3.61 0.91 -1.55
N VAL A 120 -3.88 1.78 -0.58
CA VAL A 120 -4.98 2.77 -0.65
C VAL A 120 -4.79 3.69 -1.85
N LYS A 121 -3.55 4.14 -2.08
CA LYS A 121 -3.24 5.05 -3.18
C LYS A 121 -3.36 4.37 -4.54
N GLU A 122 -2.88 3.14 -4.67
CA GLU A 122 -2.96 2.35 -5.90
C GLU A 122 -4.42 2.12 -6.32
N GLN A 123 -5.27 1.70 -5.41
CA GLN A 123 -6.68 1.44 -5.75
C GLN A 123 -7.59 2.65 -5.60
N ASN A 124 -7.06 3.81 -5.19
CA ASN A 124 -7.81 5.05 -4.97
C ASN A 124 -9.05 4.85 -4.08
N GLY A 125 -8.86 4.18 -2.97
CA GLY A 125 -9.95 3.92 -2.03
C GLY A 125 -9.48 3.25 -0.75
N ALA A 126 -10.09 3.66 0.37
CA ALA A 126 -9.77 3.18 1.71
C ALA A 126 -10.50 1.87 2.12
N ALA A 127 -11.37 1.35 1.25
CA ALA A 127 -12.11 0.12 1.53
C ALA A 127 -11.24 -1.12 1.27
N ASN A 128 -10.22 -1.29 2.09
CA ASN A 128 -9.26 -2.39 2.08
C ASN A 128 -9.37 -3.23 3.33
N SER A 129 -9.21 -4.54 3.19
CA SER A 129 -8.92 -5.39 4.35
C SER A 129 -7.48 -5.15 4.80
N ILE A 130 -7.27 -4.99 6.11
CA ILE A 130 -5.94 -4.88 6.71
C ILE A 130 -5.38 -6.27 7.02
N GLY A 131 -6.21 -7.30 6.97
CA GLY A 131 -5.86 -8.65 7.35
C GLY A 131 -5.77 -8.82 8.87
N ARG A 132 -5.12 -9.88 9.29
CA ARG A 132 -4.90 -10.21 10.72
C ARG A 132 -3.63 -9.55 11.23
N ILE A 133 -3.71 -8.26 11.49
CA ILE A 133 -2.55 -7.49 11.96
C ILE A 133 -2.36 -7.55 13.48
N ALA A 134 -3.41 -7.92 14.22
CA ALA A 134 -3.37 -7.92 15.69
C ALA A 134 -2.28 -8.86 16.21
N GLU A 135 -2.25 -10.09 15.75
CA GLU A 135 -1.25 -11.07 16.17
C GLU A 135 0.18 -10.64 15.76
N PHE A 136 0.31 -9.96 14.64
CA PHE A 136 1.61 -9.44 14.20
C PHE A 136 2.11 -8.31 15.10
N ILE A 137 1.25 -7.34 15.43
CA ILE A 137 1.59 -6.21 16.29
C ILE A 137 1.88 -6.70 17.71
N ASP A 138 1.09 -7.65 18.18
CA ASP A 138 1.22 -8.26 19.52
C ASP A 138 2.62 -8.86 19.72
N CYS A 139 3.19 -9.54 18.73
CA CYS A 139 4.56 -10.06 18.82
C CYS A 139 5.61 -8.97 19.11
N TYR A 140 5.45 -7.78 18.57
CA TYR A 140 6.36 -6.66 18.84
C TYR A 140 6.09 -6.04 20.20
N ILE A 141 4.83 -5.87 20.59
CA ILE A 141 4.42 -5.33 21.89
C ILE A 141 4.93 -6.24 23.02
N GLU A 142 4.69 -7.55 22.93
CA GLU A 142 5.15 -8.53 23.94
C GLU A 142 6.67 -8.54 24.07
N ARG A 143 7.39 -8.46 22.95
CA ARG A 143 8.84 -8.35 22.98
C ARG A 143 9.29 -7.07 23.68
N ASP A 144 8.73 -5.92 23.32
CA ASP A 144 9.10 -4.62 23.87
C ASP A 144 8.71 -4.53 25.37
N PHE A 145 7.64 -5.21 25.80
CA PHE A 145 7.31 -5.38 27.23
C PHE A 145 8.37 -6.21 27.95
N ALA A 146 8.78 -7.33 27.37
CA ALA A 146 9.80 -8.20 27.96
C ALA A 146 11.16 -7.49 28.08
N GLU A 147 11.49 -6.62 27.14
CA GLU A 147 12.70 -5.78 27.15
C GLU A 147 12.57 -4.56 28.08
N GLY A 148 11.37 -4.26 28.59
CA GLY A 148 11.10 -3.10 29.43
C GLY A 148 11.17 -1.76 28.70
N THR A 149 11.09 -1.78 27.38
CA THR A 149 11.15 -0.58 26.51
C THR A 149 9.77 0.02 26.24
N LEU A 150 8.69 -0.72 26.54
CA LEU A 150 7.30 -0.32 26.36
C LEU A 150 6.50 -0.62 27.63
N ASN A 151 5.45 0.14 27.90
CA ASN A 151 4.46 -0.12 28.93
C ASN A 151 3.05 -0.15 28.33
N GLU A 152 2.05 -0.62 29.09
CA GLU A 152 0.67 -0.78 28.61
C GLU A 152 0.07 0.53 28.07
N LYS A 153 0.36 1.66 28.74
CA LYS A 153 -0.17 2.96 28.35
C LYS A 153 0.38 3.37 26.99
N ASP A 154 1.68 3.25 26.80
CA ASP A 154 2.34 3.64 25.54
C ASP A 154 1.94 2.67 24.40
N ALA A 155 1.74 1.38 24.71
CA ALA A 155 1.21 0.40 23.76
C ALA A 155 -0.22 0.78 23.32
N GLN A 156 -1.08 1.19 24.25
CA GLN A 156 -2.41 1.66 23.93
C GLN A 156 -2.37 2.91 23.03
N GLU A 157 -1.49 3.86 23.33
CA GLU A 157 -1.31 5.07 22.50
C GLU A 157 -0.89 4.73 21.07
N ILE A 158 -0.02 3.73 20.86
CA ILE A 158 0.38 3.27 19.52
C ILE A 158 -0.83 2.70 18.76
N ILE A 159 -1.68 1.93 19.41
CA ILE A 159 -2.88 1.34 18.79
C ILE A 159 -3.92 2.42 18.49
N ASP A 160 -4.15 3.34 19.43
CA ASP A 160 -5.09 4.45 19.26
C ASP A 160 -4.68 5.35 18.08
N ASP A 161 -3.37 5.65 17.94
CA ASP A 161 -2.83 6.40 16.81
C ASP A 161 -3.07 5.67 15.47
N LEU A 162 -2.89 4.37 15.42
CA LEU A 162 -3.22 3.57 14.24
C LEU A 162 -4.71 3.69 13.88
N ILE A 163 -5.60 3.56 14.85
CA ILE A 163 -7.06 3.68 14.63
C ILE A 163 -7.43 5.07 14.09
N VAL A 164 -6.84 6.12 14.66
CA VAL A 164 -7.03 7.50 14.18
C VAL A 164 -6.52 7.64 12.73
N LYS A 165 -5.34 7.13 12.43
CA LYS A 165 -4.77 7.14 11.08
C LYS A 165 -5.63 6.39 10.07
N LEU A 166 -6.17 5.24 10.43
CA LEU A 166 -7.12 4.49 9.58
C LEU A 166 -8.40 5.29 9.31
N ARG A 167 -8.87 6.07 10.28
CA ARG A 167 -10.02 6.96 10.08
C ARG A 167 -9.70 8.11 9.13
N LEU A 168 -8.50 8.67 9.20
CA LEU A 168 -8.05 9.78 8.37
C LEU A 168 -7.85 9.38 6.90
N VAL A 169 -7.51 8.12 6.62
CA VAL A 169 -7.27 7.60 5.27
C VAL A 169 -8.44 7.87 4.31
N ARG A 170 -9.67 7.90 4.79
CA ARG A 170 -10.85 8.23 3.96
C ARG A 170 -10.75 9.58 3.27
N HIS A 171 -9.95 10.51 3.79
CA HIS A 171 -9.76 11.85 3.25
C HIS A 171 -8.65 11.93 2.19
N LEU A 172 -7.95 10.81 1.92
CA LEU A 172 -6.90 10.72 0.90
C LEU A 172 -7.44 10.43 -0.51
N ARG A 173 -8.75 10.48 -0.69
CA ARG A 173 -9.37 10.29 -2.00
C ARG A 173 -9.01 11.44 -2.94
N THR A 174 -8.95 11.13 -4.24
CA THR A 174 -8.83 12.19 -5.25
C THR A 174 -10.09 13.04 -5.32
N PRO A 175 -9.98 14.32 -5.76
CA PRO A 175 -11.12 15.23 -5.89
C PRO A 175 -12.29 14.70 -6.73
N GLU A 176 -12.01 13.77 -7.66
CA GLU A 176 -13.03 13.14 -8.51
C GLU A 176 -14.01 12.22 -7.74
N TYR A 177 -13.70 11.91 -6.49
CA TYR A 177 -14.51 11.05 -5.61
C TYR A 177 -15.18 11.80 -4.44
N ASN A 178 -15.01 13.10 -4.37
CA ASN A 178 -15.64 13.95 -3.35
C ASN A 178 -16.89 14.62 -3.90
#